data_c18cd01c587b77f18c4d1fb843a7682c
#
_entry.id   c18cd01c587b77f18c4d1fb843a7682c
#
_cell.length_a   1.000
_cell.length_b   1.000
_cell.length_c   1.000
_cell.angle_alpha   90.00
_cell.angle_beta   90.00
_cell.angle_gamma   90.00
#
_symmetry.space_group_name_H-M   'P 1'
#
loop_
_entity.id
_entity.type
_entity.pdbx_description
1 polymer ?
#
loop_
_entity_poly.entity_id
_entity_poly.type
_entity_poly.pdbx_seq_one_letter_code
_entity_poly.pdbx_strand_id
1 'polypeptide(L)'
;MIALAKHKKLFFMEALVTRFTPSFVFVTDQIRRGVIGQVYHVNAGLGYHMILEDRVATRELGGGTVLDLGIYAIGVADEAYDGEMPTKIEAIGQLNDNGVDLNFAANLKYGGNRTASIFANSLLLLPNEAFIVGTNGTIRITANFKSSERVYVNGVVHEFPFPKTTEFLNYGDSLALRYEAEEVRKCINEGKIESEKMSHKDSIVMAKIEDEIRKQIGVVFNEDS
;
A
#
# COMPACT_ATOMS: atom_id res chain seq x y z
N MET A 1 5.14 -17.80 6.70
CA MET A 1 4.07 -18.21 5.77
C MET A 1 4.61 -18.49 4.37
N ILE A 2 5.33 -17.58 3.69
CA ILE A 2 5.84 -17.74 2.30
C ILE A 2 6.65 -19.03 2.10
N ALA A 3 7.64 -19.31 2.98
CA ALA A 3 8.45 -20.53 2.88
C ALA A 3 7.60 -21.82 2.97
N LEU A 4 6.57 -21.81 3.82
CA LEU A 4 5.65 -22.94 3.95
C LEU A 4 4.78 -23.11 2.71
N ALA A 5 4.24 -22.02 2.17
CA ALA A 5 3.45 -22.03 0.93
C ALA A 5 4.29 -22.58 -0.24
N LYS A 6 5.52 -22.10 -0.41
CA LYS A 6 6.47 -22.62 -1.41
C LYS A 6 6.75 -24.12 -1.23
N HIS A 7 7.02 -24.55 0.01
CA HIS A 7 7.26 -25.97 0.32
C HIS A 7 6.05 -26.85 -0.02
N LYS A 8 4.84 -26.34 0.27
CA LYS A 8 3.58 -27.05 -0.02
C LYS A 8 3.10 -26.86 -1.44
N LYS A 9 3.77 -26.05 -2.27
CA LYS A 9 3.36 -25.68 -3.64
C LYS A 9 1.94 -25.08 -3.70
N LEU A 10 1.60 -24.28 -2.69
CA LEU A 10 0.33 -23.60 -2.61
C LEU A 10 0.49 -22.15 -3.07
N PHE A 11 -0.54 -21.64 -3.75
CA PHE A 11 -0.64 -20.23 -4.05
C PHE A 11 -0.73 -19.42 -2.75
N PHE A 12 0.07 -18.37 -2.65
CA PHE A 12 0.04 -17.41 -1.55
C PHE A 12 0.29 -16.01 -2.10
N MET A 13 -0.53 -15.04 -1.72
CA MET A 13 -0.42 -13.66 -2.13
C MET A 13 -0.97 -12.76 -1.04
N GLU A 14 -0.29 -11.67 -0.77
CA GLU A 14 -0.82 -10.61 0.08
C GLU A 14 -1.89 -9.82 -0.68
N ALA A 15 -3.00 -9.53 0.01
CA ALA A 15 -4.19 -8.95 -0.58
C ALA A 15 -4.15 -7.41 -0.54
N LEU A 16 -3.17 -6.80 -1.23
CA LEU A 16 -3.08 -5.35 -1.36
C LEU A 16 -3.88 -4.87 -2.57
N VAL A 17 -5.17 -4.65 -2.38
CA VAL A 17 -6.16 -4.34 -3.43
C VAL A 17 -5.70 -3.26 -4.42
N THR A 18 -4.99 -2.25 -3.96
CA THR A 18 -4.46 -1.14 -4.78
C THR A 18 -3.73 -1.64 -6.02
N ARG A 19 -2.89 -2.66 -5.88
CA ARG A 19 -2.05 -3.20 -6.96
C ARG A 19 -2.83 -3.79 -8.13
N PHE A 20 -4.09 -4.13 -7.90
CA PHE A 20 -4.93 -4.83 -8.87
C PHE A 20 -5.95 -3.93 -9.55
N THR A 21 -6.18 -2.72 -9.03
CA THR A 21 -7.13 -1.76 -9.64
C THR A 21 -6.66 -1.33 -11.03
N PRO A 22 -7.56 -1.10 -11.99
CA PRO A 22 -7.20 -0.67 -13.33
C PRO A 22 -6.37 0.62 -13.35
N SER A 23 -6.70 1.56 -12.46
CA SER A 23 -5.97 2.83 -12.31
C SER A 23 -4.53 2.62 -11.87
N PHE A 24 -4.28 1.74 -10.90
CA PHE A 24 -2.93 1.48 -10.40
C PHE A 24 -2.10 0.63 -11.39
N VAL A 25 -2.71 -0.33 -12.06
CA VAL A 25 -2.07 -1.06 -13.18
C VAL A 25 -1.62 -0.08 -14.27
N PHE A 26 -2.46 0.93 -14.58
CA PHE A 26 -2.07 2.00 -15.49
C PHE A 26 -0.90 2.83 -14.94
N VAL A 27 -0.91 3.21 -13.67
CA VAL A 27 0.20 3.93 -13.02
C VAL A 27 1.52 3.16 -13.16
N THR A 28 1.50 1.86 -12.83
CA THR A 28 2.66 0.96 -13.00
C THR A 28 3.18 0.96 -14.43
N ASP A 29 2.29 0.86 -15.43
CA ASP A 29 2.67 0.93 -16.86
C ASP A 29 3.33 2.27 -17.20
N GLN A 30 2.79 3.40 -16.73
CA GLN A 30 3.37 4.73 -17.00
C GLN A 30 4.78 4.87 -16.39
N ILE A 31 5.00 4.36 -15.18
CA ILE A 31 6.31 4.35 -14.53
C ILE A 31 7.28 3.50 -15.36
N ARG A 32 6.92 2.26 -15.70
CA ARG A 32 7.77 1.33 -16.48
C ARG A 32 8.12 1.86 -17.87
N ARG A 33 7.22 2.57 -18.49
CA ARG A 33 7.46 3.23 -19.79
C ARG A 33 8.28 4.52 -19.69
N GLY A 34 8.63 4.95 -18.47
CA GLY A 34 9.43 6.16 -18.26
C GLY A 34 8.73 7.47 -18.62
N VAL A 35 7.38 7.51 -18.60
CA VAL A 35 6.61 8.70 -19.00
C VAL A 35 6.92 9.92 -18.13
N ILE A 36 7.20 9.70 -16.84
CA ILE A 36 7.64 10.73 -15.90
C ILE A 36 9.16 10.76 -15.70
N GLY A 37 9.92 10.01 -16.50
CA GLY A 37 11.36 9.85 -16.33
C GLY A 37 11.71 8.98 -15.13
N GLN A 38 12.89 9.21 -14.53
CA GLN A 38 13.30 8.52 -13.31
C GLN A 38 12.50 9.05 -12.12
N VAL A 39 11.89 8.15 -11.34
CA VAL A 39 11.18 8.53 -10.10
C VAL A 39 12.19 8.98 -9.04
N TYR A 40 11.95 10.15 -8.45
CA TYR A 40 12.78 10.74 -7.40
C TYR A 40 12.08 10.87 -6.07
N HIS A 41 10.76 11.08 -6.09
CA HIS A 41 10.01 11.24 -4.85
C HIS A 41 8.62 10.61 -4.93
N VAL A 42 8.23 9.96 -3.84
CA VAL A 42 6.86 9.47 -3.62
C VAL A 42 6.29 10.17 -2.39
N ASN A 43 5.07 10.66 -2.47
CA ASN A 43 4.32 11.13 -1.32
C ASN A 43 2.97 10.42 -1.30
N ALA A 44 2.66 9.69 -0.23
CA ALA A 44 1.40 8.98 -0.08
C ALA A 44 0.90 9.04 1.36
N GLY A 45 -0.37 9.38 1.51
CA GLY A 45 -0.98 9.48 2.82
C GLY A 45 -2.41 8.97 2.84
N LEU A 46 -2.74 8.19 3.86
CA LEU A 46 -4.06 7.60 4.05
C LEU A 46 -4.57 7.84 5.47
N GLY A 47 -5.80 8.29 5.60
CA GLY A 47 -6.43 8.45 6.91
C GLY A 47 -7.93 8.27 6.86
N TYR A 48 -8.43 7.58 7.87
CA TYR A 48 -9.85 7.38 8.11
C TYR A 48 -10.12 7.40 9.61
N HIS A 49 -11.31 7.79 10.00
CA HIS A 49 -11.72 7.72 11.40
C HIS A 49 -12.05 6.26 11.76
N MET A 50 -11.05 5.50 12.24
CA MET A 50 -11.13 4.06 12.49
C MET A 50 -10.79 3.67 13.94
N ILE A 51 -10.58 4.65 14.82
CA ILE A 51 -10.17 4.38 16.20
C ILE A 51 -11.22 3.59 17.01
N LEU A 52 -12.47 3.57 16.56
CA LEU A 52 -13.55 2.81 17.20
C LEU A 52 -13.65 1.36 16.71
N GLU A 53 -12.86 0.98 15.71
CA GLU A 53 -12.81 -0.39 15.22
C GLU A 53 -11.89 -1.23 16.11
N ASP A 54 -12.43 -2.21 16.81
CA ASP A 54 -11.67 -3.06 17.76
C ASP A 54 -10.41 -3.65 17.15
N ARG A 55 -10.47 -4.11 15.89
CA ARG A 55 -9.33 -4.69 15.17
C ARG A 55 -8.19 -3.70 14.91
N VAL A 56 -8.48 -2.38 14.91
CA VAL A 56 -7.48 -1.32 14.74
C VAL A 56 -6.97 -0.81 16.07
N ALA A 57 -7.84 -0.77 17.09
CA ALA A 57 -7.55 -0.17 18.39
C ALA A 57 -6.88 -1.13 19.39
N THR A 58 -6.86 -2.44 19.09
CA THR A 58 -6.49 -3.48 20.07
C THR A 58 -5.22 -4.23 19.64
N ARG A 59 -4.22 -4.25 20.54
CA ARG A 59 -2.92 -4.89 20.28
C ARG A 59 -3.03 -6.40 20.09
N GLU A 60 -3.85 -7.06 20.88
CA GLU A 60 -4.07 -8.52 20.83
C GLU A 60 -4.73 -8.98 19.51
N LEU A 61 -5.32 -8.05 18.77
CA LEU A 61 -5.89 -8.31 17.44
C LEU A 61 -4.95 -7.91 16.29
N GLY A 62 -3.69 -7.53 16.61
CA GLY A 62 -2.74 -7.05 15.60
C GLY A 62 -3.11 -5.66 15.07
N GLY A 63 -3.69 -4.80 15.94
CA GLY A 63 -4.15 -3.46 15.55
C GLY A 63 -3.00 -2.50 15.23
N GLY A 64 -3.38 -1.30 14.85
CA GLY A 64 -2.47 -0.20 14.52
C GLY A 64 -2.64 0.33 13.11
N THR A 65 -2.33 1.60 12.97
CA THR A 65 -2.48 2.35 11.72
C THR A 65 -1.41 1.96 10.69
N VAL A 66 -0.20 1.59 11.12
CA VAL A 66 0.88 1.13 10.23
C VAL A 66 0.40 -0.08 9.43
N LEU A 67 -0.13 -1.09 10.11
CA LEU A 67 -0.54 -2.35 9.48
C LEU A 67 -1.85 -2.20 8.68
N ASP A 68 -2.82 -1.42 9.16
CA ASP A 68 -4.15 -1.32 8.53
C ASP A 68 -4.21 -0.31 7.38
N LEU A 69 -3.55 0.84 7.53
CA LEU A 69 -3.57 1.94 6.55
C LEU A 69 -2.20 2.21 5.93
N GLY A 70 -1.12 2.07 6.70
CA GLY A 70 0.24 2.37 6.26
C GLY A 70 0.69 1.51 5.10
N ILE A 71 0.27 0.25 5.08
CA ILE A 71 0.58 -0.71 4.03
C ILE A 71 0.24 -0.19 2.62
N TYR A 72 -0.84 0.59 2.46
CA TYR A 72 -1.21 1.17 1.17
C TYR A 72 -0.21 2.24 0.70
N ALA A 73 0.24 3.10 1.61
CA ALA A 73 1.24 4.13 1.29
C ALA A 73 2.62 3.52 1.02
N ILE A 74 3.01 2.51 1.81
CA ILE A 74 4.21 1.69 1.58
C ILE A 74 4.12 1.03 0.20
N GLY A 75 2.98 0.46 -0.16
CA GLY A 75 2.74 -0.20 -1.45
C GLY A 75 2.91 0.72 -2.65
N VAL A 76 2.58 2.02 -2.54
CA VAL A 76 2.86 3.00 -3.60
C VAL A 76 4.36 3.22 -3.78
N ALA A 77 5.10 3.35 -2.67
CA ALA A 77 6.55 3.53 -2.70
C ALA A 77 7.27 2.26 -3.23
N ASP A 78 6.83 1.09 -2.80
CA ASP A 78 7.37 -0.19 -3.23
C ASP A 78 7.20 -0.39 -4.75
N GLU A 79 6.03 -0.11 -5.32
CA GLU A 79 5.80 -0.16 -6.76
C GLU A 79 6.64 0.87 -7.51
N ALA A 80 6.73 2.10 -7.00
CA ALA A 80 7.46 3.17 -7.66
C ALA A 80 8.97 2.92 -7.72
N TYR A 81 9.51 2.10 -6.81
CA TYR A 81 10.92 1.74 -6.70
C TYR A 81 11.19 0.26 -6.97
N ASP A 82 10.27 -0.46 -7.62
CA ASP A 82 10.43 -1.84 -8.10
C ASP A 82 10.84 -2.83 -6.98
N GLY A 83 10.21 -2.72 -5.82
CA GLY A 83 10.48 -3.57 -4.67
C GLY A 83 11.88 -3.40 -4.09
N GLU A 84 12.48 -2.21 -4.22
CA GLU A 84 13.77 -1.89 -3.60
C GLU A 84 13.59 -1.59 -2.11
N MET A 85 14.39 -2.21 -1.26
CA MET A 85 14.41 -1.88 0.17
C MET A 85 15.03 -0.51 0.40
N PRO A 86 14.40 0.41 1.18
CA PRO A 86 15.01 1.69 1.53
C PRO A 86 16.31 1.47 2.33
N THR A 87 17.29 2.33 2.09
CA THR A 87 18.58 2.32 2.79
C THR A 87 18.50 2.96 4.18
N LYS A 88 17.46 3.77 4.43
CA LYS A 88 17.17 4.41 5.72
C LYS A 88 15.66 4.66 5.83
N ILE A 89 15.14 4.44 7.03
CA ILE A 89 13.77 4.79 7.43
C ILE A 89 13.86 5.65 8.67
N GLU A 90 13.10 6.76 8.70
CA GLU A 90 12.95 7.62 9.88
C GLU A 90 11.46 7.84 10.11
N ALA A 91 10.95 7.35 11.23
CA ALA A 91 9.54 7.36 11.56
C ALA A 91 9.25 7.98 12.92
N ILE A 92 8.14 8.69 13.01
CA ILE A 92 7.53 9.18 14.25
C ILE A 92 6.05 8.80 14.26
N GLY A 93 5.48 8.61 15.44
CA GLY A 93 4.06 8.25 15.58
C GLY A 93 3.59 8.43 17.02
N GLN A 94 2.29 8.19 17.20
CA GLN A 94 1.64 8.26 18.52
C GLN A 94 0.91 6.96 18.78
N LEU A 95 1.01 6.47 20.00
CA LEU A 95 0.33 5.25 20.44
C LEU A 95 -0.93 5.60 21.23
N ASN A 96 -1.89 4.68 21.24
CA ASN A 96 -3.01 4.69 22.18
C ASN A 96 -2.61 3.99 23.50
N ASP A 97 -3.53 3.96 24.45
CA ASP A 97 -3.32 3.33 25.76
C ASP A 97 -3.12 1.80 25.68
N ASN A 98 -3.52 1.17 24.57
CA ASN A 98 -3.30 -0.25 24.31
C ASN A 98 -1.94 -0.56 23.65
N GLY A 99 -1.13 0.48 23.38
CA GLY A 99 0.21 0.33 22.80
C GLY A 99 0.23 0.07 21.30
N VAL A 100 -0.85 0.38 20.56
CA VAL A 100 -0.88 0.39 19.10
C VAL A 100 -0.92 1.81 18.55
N ASP A 101 -0.42 2.00 17.37
CA ASP A 101 -0.27 3.32 16.77
C ASP A 101 -1.60 3.88 16.23
N LEU A 102 -1.83 5.15 16.57
CA LEU A 102 -2.95 5.97 16.09
C LEU A 102 -2.64 6.68 14.79
N ASN A 103 -1.36 6.97 14.58
CA ASN A 103 -0.83 7.62 13.39
C ASN A 103 0.67 7.42 13.31
N PHE A 104 1.20 7.60 12.11
CA PHE A 104 2.63 7.73 11.89
C PHE A 104 2.92 8.61 10.68
N ALA A 105 4.15 9.14 10.63
CA ALA A 105 4.78 9.71 9.45
C ALA A 105 6.19 9.14 9.33
N ALA A 106 6.59 8.77 8.13
CA ALA A 106 7.91 8.22 7.87
C ALA A 106 8.51 8.77 6.58
N ASN A 107 9.83 9.02 6.61
CA ASN A 107 10.62 9.30 5.43
C ASN A 107 11.53 8.11 5.13
N LEU A 108 11.45 7.62 3.90
CA LEU A 108 12.25 6.53 3.38
C LEU A 108 13.28 7.08 2.41
N LYS A 109 14.54 6.67 2.57
CA LYS A 109 15.64 7.01 1.65
C LYS A 109 16.03 5.79 0.85
N TYR A 110 16.13 5.95 -0.45
CA TYR A 110 16.58 4.93 -1.39
C TYR A 110 17.93 5.33 -2.04
N GLY A 111 18.54 4.44 -2.77
CA GLY A 111 19.74 4.76 -3.54
C GLY A 111 19.48 5.86 -4.60
N GLY A 112 20.53 6.57 -5.05
CA GLY A 112 20.41 7.57 -6.12
C GLY A 112 19.60 8.83 -5.77
N ASN A 113 19.61 9.26 -4.51
CA ASN A 113 18.89 10.44 -4.00
C ASN A 113 17.35 10.35 -4.11
N ARG A 114 16.79 9.15 -4.15
CA ARG A 114 15.35 8.90 -4.19
C ARG A 114 14.79 8.84 -2.76
N THR A 115 13.59 9.33 -2.58
CA THR A 115 12.93 9.39 -1.27
C THR A 115 11.43 9.07 -1.36
N ALA A 116 10.85 8.61 -0.26
CA ALA A 116 9.40 8.59 -0.09
C ALA A 116 9.01 9.21 1.25
N SER A 117 7.93 9.98 1.27
CA SER A 117 7.28 10.47 2.48
C SER A 117 5.91 9.81 2.58
N ILE A 118 5.75 8.97 3.59
CA ILE A 118 4.52 8.21 3.79
C ILE A 118 3.94 8.50 5.18
N PHE A 119 2.64 8.52 5.28
CA PHE A 119 1.96 8.75 6.56
C PHE A 119 0.57 8.09 6.57
N ALA A 120 0.09 7.74 7.75
CA ALA A 120 -1.29 7.32 7.93
C ALA A 120 -1.84 7.80 9.28
N ASN A 121 -3.16 7.87 9.37
CA ASN A 121 -3.86 8.37 10.55
C ASN A 121 -5.21 7.68 10.71
N SER A 122 -5.44 7.04 11.88
CA SER A 122 -6.73 6.40 12.21
C SER A 122 -7.71 7.31 12.96
N LEU A 123 -7.29 8.54 13.29
CA LEU A 123 -8.14 9.51 14.00
C LEU A 123 -8.89 10.46 13.05
N LEU A 124 -8.34 10.69 11.85
CA LEU A 124 -8.78 11.74 10.95
C LEU A 124 -8.95 11.25 9.51
N LEU A 125 -9.94 11.80 8.81
CA LEU A 125 -10.02 11.70 7.36
C LEU A 125 -8.97 12.63 6.75
N LEU A 126 -8.03 12.05 5.99
CA LEU A 126 -7.04 12.79 5.23
C LEU A 126 -7.48 12.97 3.76
N PRO A 127 -6.77 13.76 2.94
CA PRO A 127 -7.04 13.85 1.50
C PRO A 127 -6.95 12.53 0.75
N ASN A 128 -6.22 11.54 1.27
CA ASN A 128 -6.11 10.18 0.73
C ASN A 128 -5.62 10.13 -0.72
N GLU A 129 -4.63 10.96 -1.02
CA GLU A 129 -4.00 11.06 -2.34
C GLU A 129 -2.57 10.53 -2.32
N ALA A 130 -2.07 10.15 -3.50
CA ALA A 130 -0.66 9.82 -3.68
C ALA A 130 -0.07 10.55 -4.88
N PHE A 131 1.21 10.91 -4.75
CA PHE A 131 2.00 11.59 -5.79
C PHE A 131 3.29 10.83 -6.05
N ILE A 132 3.59 10.60 -7.32
CA ILE A 132 4.85 10.02 -7.77
C ILE A 132 5.51 11.05 -8.69
N VAL A 133 6.69 11.52 -8.28
CA VAL A 133 7.39 12.63 -8.94
C VAL A 133 8.67 12.12 -9.58
N GLY A 134 8.79 12.32 -10.87
CA GLY A 134 9.95 11.95 -11.65
C GLY A 134 10.65 13.16 -12.28
N THR A 135 11.74 12.89 -12.99
CA THR A 135 12.54 13.94 -13.67
C THR A 135 11.80 14.68 -14.77
N ASN A 136 10.79 14.05 -15.38
CA ASN A 136 10.07 14.57 -16.55
C ASN A 136 8.57 14.74 -16.30
N GLY A 137 8.14 14.66 -15.02
CA GLY A 137 6.74 14.88 -14.70
C GLY A 137 6.26 14.22 -13.43
N THR A 138 4.94 14.17 -13.29
CA THR A 138 4.28 13.69 -12.08
C THR A 138 3.09 12.81 -12.40
N ILE A 139 2.84 11.83 -11.52
CA ILE A 139 1.59 11.10 -11.45
C ILE A 139 0.92 11.48 -10.13
N ARG A 140 -0.37 11.85 -10.19
CA ARG A 140 -1.23 12.05 -9.02
C ARG A 140 -2.35 11.03 -9.07
N ILE A 141 -2.47 10.23 -8.03
CA ILE A 141 -3.58 9.31 -7.82
C ILE A 141 -4.54 10.03 -6.85
N THR A 142 -5.77 10.25 -7.31
CA THR A 142 -6.73 11.09 -6.56
C THR A 142 -7.35 10.37 -5.39
N ALA A 143 -8.13 11.14 -4.65
CA ALA A 143 -8.80 10.70 -3.44
C ALA A 143 -9.46 9.34 -3.59
N ASN A 144 -9.32 8.61 -2.68
CA ASN A 144 -9.04 7.30 -2.18
C ASN A 144 -8.04 6.52 -3.04
N PHE A 145 -6.75 6.95 -3.00
CA PHE A 145 -5.71 6.39 -3.88
C PHE A 145 -5.64 4.85 -3.83
N LYS A 146 -6.03 4.21 -2.73
CA LYS A 146 -6.03 2.74 -2.61
C LYS A 146 -6.98 2.05 -3.58
N SER A 147 -8.02 2.79 -4.05
CA SER A 147 -9.05 2.30 -4.97
C SER A 147 -9.53 3.41 -5.91
N SER A 148 -8.59 4.27 -6.35
CA SER A 148 -8.94 5.43 -7.17
C SER A 148 -9.45 5.04 -8.55
N GLU A 149 -10.47 5.76 -9.02
CA GLU A 149 -10.98 5.67 -10.40
C GLU A 149 -10.37 6.74 -11.32
N ARG A 150 -9.47 7.61 -10.78
CA ARG A 150 -8.93 8.74 -11.54
C ARG A 150 -7.46 8.97 -11.22
N VAL A 151 -6.66 9.09 -12.27
CA VAL A 151 -5.22 9.38 -12.21
C VAL A 151 -4.89 10.55 -13.12
N TYR A 152 -4.02 11.43 -12.68
CA TYR A 152 -3.43 12.47 -13.53
C TYR A 152 -1.98 12.13 -13.85
N VAL A 153 -1.63 12.11 -15.13
CA VAL A 153 -0.25 11.98 -15.59
C VAL A 153 0.12 13.26 -16.32
N ASN A 154 1.09 14.01 -15.80
CA ASN A 154 1.50 15.32 -16.33
C ASN A 154 0.32 16.29 -16.55
N GLY A 155 -0.64 16.28 -15.60
CA GLY A 155 -1.85 17.11 -15.65
C GLY A 155 -2.97 16.58 -16.53
N VAL A 156 -2.74 15.53 -17.32
CA VAL A 156 -3.78 14.88 -18.14
C VAL A 156 -4.51 13.84 -17.30
N VAL A 157 -5.85 13.92 -17.27
CA VAL A 157 -6.71 12.99 -16.52
C VAL A 157 -6.93 11.69 -17.29
N HIS A 158 -6.88 10.58 -16.56
CA HIS A 158 -7.27 9.24 -17.02
C HIS A 158 -8.29 8.67 -16.04
N GLU A 159 -9.40 8.15 -16.56
CA GLU A 159 -10.51 7.65 -15.76
C GLU A 159 -10.68 6.13 -15.94
N PHE A 160 -10.92 5.46 -14.81
CA PHE A 160 -11.04 4.00 -14.70
C PHE A 160 -12.27 3.65 -13.84
N PRO A 161 -13.48 3.99 -14.29
CA PRO A 161 -14.68 3.81 -13.49
C PRO A 161 -14.90 2.34 -13.15
N PHE A 162 -15.28 2.06 -11.92
CA PHE A 162 -15.70 0.72 -11.52
C PHE A 162 -17.02 0.35 -12.21
N PRO A 163 -17.25 -0.95 -12.43
CA PRO A 163 -18.53 -1.41 -12.96
C PRO A 163 -19.70 -0.96 -12.07
N LYS A 164 -20.77 -0.51 -12.70
CA LYS A 164 -22.00 -0.19 -11.96
C LYS A 164 -22.57 -1.44 -11.30
N THR A 165 -23.10 -1.27 -10.09
CA THR A 165 -23.84 -2.32 -9.37
C THR A 165 -25.15 -1.77 -8.83
N THR A 166 -26.15 -2.62 -8.72
CA THR A 166 -27.39 -2.35 -8.00
C THR A 166 -27.36 -2.94 -6.59
N GLU A 167 -26.31 -3.70 -6.26
CA GLU A 167 -26.15 -4.31 -4.96
C GLU A 167 -25.76 -3.28 -3.91
N PHE A 168 -26.24 -3.47 -2.69
CA PHE A 168 -25.81 -2.67 -1.55
C PHE A 168 -24.36 -3.03 -1.19
N LEU A 169 -23.52 -2.01 -1.05
CA LEU A 169 -22.12 -2.15 -0.65
C LEU A 169 -21.93 -1.52 0.73
N ASN A 170 -21.36 -2.25 1.67
CA ASN A 170 -21.00 -1.72 2.99
C ASN A 170 -19.96 -0.59 2.88
N TYR A 171 -19.04 -0.71 1.91
CA TYR A 171 -18.03 0.31 1.60
C TYR A 171 -18.06 0.60 0.11
N GLY A 172 -18.02 1.88 -0.27
CA GLY A 172 -18.12 2.31 -1.67
C GLY A 172 -16.99 1.78 -2.58
N ASP A 173 -15.85 1.43 -1.98
CA ASP A 173 -14.68 0.91 -2.69
C ASP A 173 -14.59 -0.63 -2.72
N SER A 174 -15.58 -1.34 -2.17
CA SER A 174 -15.61 -2.82 -2.17
C SER A 174 -15.58 -3.44 -3.57
N LEU A 175 -16.01 -2.71 -4.59
CA LEU A 175 -15.92 -3.16 -5.99
C LEU A 175 -14.47 -3.36 -6.47
N ALA A 176 -13.51 -2.69 -5.86
CA ALA A 176 -12.10 -2.85 -6.19
C ALA A 176 -11.57 -4.26 -5.86
N LEU A 177 -12.11 -4.91 -4.83
CA LEU A 177 -11.70 -6.24 -4.38
C LEU A 177 -11.87 -7.33 -5.46
N ARG A 178 -12.78 -7.11 -6.41
CA ARG A 178 -12.97 -8.04 -7.54
C ARG A 178 -11.71 -8.24 -8.39
N TYR A 179 -10.92 -7.18 -8.58
CA TYR A 179 -9.71 -7.24 -9.41
C TYR A 179 -8.62 -8.09 -8.76
N GLU A 180 -8.53 -8.03 -7.45
CA GLU A 180 -7.64 -8.87 -6.65
C GLU A 180 -8.09 -10.34 -6.70
N ALA A 181 -9.37 -10.60 -6.47
CA ALA A 181 -9.93 -11.95 -6.54
C ALA A 181 -9.76 -12.57 -7.95
N GLU A 182 -9.90 -11.76 -9.01
CA GLU A 182 -9.68 -12.21 -10.38
C GLU A 182 -8.20 -12.54 -10.65
N GLU A 183 -7.28 -11.76 -10.12
CA GLU A 183 -5.84 -12.07 -10.22
C GLU A 183 -5.52 -13.40 -9.52
N VAL A 184 -6.04 -13.62 -8.31
CA VAL A 184 -5.88 -14.89 -7.57
C VAL A 184 -6.42 -16.06 -8.40
N ARG A 185 -7.66 -15.93 -8.93
CA ARG A 185 -8.31 -16.95 -9.78
C ARG A 185 -7.44 -17.28 -11.00
N LYS A 186 -6.92 -16.25 -11.67
CA LYS A 186 -6.04 -16.40 -12.82
C LYS A 186 -4.76 -17.15 -12.47
N CYS A 187 -4.05 -16.70 -11.44
CA CYS A 187 -2.80 -17.32 -10.99
C CYS A 187 -2.98 -18.79 -10.61
N ILE A 188 -4.05 -19.12 -9.88
CA ILE A 188 -4.35 -20.51 -9.51
C ILE A 188 -4.61 -21.36 -10.76
N ASN A 189 -5.41 -20.87 -11.70
CA ASN A 189 -5.71 -21.60 -12.95
C ASN A 189 -4.46 -21.80 -13.82
N GLU A 190 -3.48 -20.89 -13.75
CA GLU A 190 -2.18 -20.98 -14.44
C GLU A 190 -1.15 -21.84 -13.67
N GLY A 191 -1.50 -22.37 -12.49
CA GLY A 191 -0.61 -23.17 -11.65
C GLY A 191 0.54 -22.36 -11.01
N LYS A 192 0.39 -21.03 -10.93
CA LYS A 192 1.35 -20.15 -10.26
C LYS A 192 1.24 -20.30 -8.75
N ILE A 193 2.32 -20.01 -8.03
CA ILE A 193 2.37 -20.02 -6.56
C ILE A 193 2.38 -18.61 -5.95
N GLU A 194 2.54 -17.57 -6.78
CA GLU A 194 2.50 -16.15 -6.44
C GLU A 194 2.00 -15.34 -7.65
N SER A 195 1.59 -14.09 -7.43
CA SER A 195 1.29 -13.14 -8.51
C SER A 195 2.52 -12.30 -8.84
N GLU A 196 2.69 -11.96 -10.11
CA GLU A 196 3.73 -11.03 -10.56
C GLU A 196 3.41 -9.57 -10.18
N LYS A 197 2.14 -9.26 -9.89
CA LYS A 197 1.73 -7.92 -9.44
C LYS A 197 1.95 -7.70 -7.95
N MET A 198 1.99 -8.77 -7.18
CA MET A 198 2.23 -8.78 -5.75
C MET A 198 3.03 -10.03 -5.41
N SER A 199 4.34 -9.94 -5.61
CA SER A 199 5.24 -11.07 -5.42
C SER A 199 5.52 -11.34 -3.95
N HIS A 200 6.02 -12.54 -3.65
CA HIS A 200 6.51 -12.85 -2.31
C HIS A 200 7.67 -11.93 -1.88
N LYS A 201 8.45 -11.42 -2.84
CA LYS A 201 9.53 -10.45 -2.57
C LYS A 201 8.92 -9.13 -2.08
N ASP A 202 7.91 -8.62 -2.77
CA ASP A 202 7.24 -7.36 -2.41
C ASP A 202 6.63 -7.45 -1.01
N SER A 203 5.92 -8.55 -0.70
CA SER A 203 5.37 -8.80 0.64
C SER A 203 6.46 -8.76 1.73
N ILE A 204 7.64 -9.36 1.46
CA ILE A 204 8.75 -9.35 2.43
C ILE A 204 9.33 -7.95 2.59
N VAL A 205 9.49 -7.19 1.50
CA VAL A 205 10.02 -5.82 1.55
C VAL A 205 9.07 -4.93 2.34
N MET A 206 7.78 -4.97 2.03
CA MET A 206 6.76 -4.16 2.70
C MET A 206 6.67 -4.50 4.19
N ALA A 207 6.62 -5.78 4.56
CA ALA A 207 6.62 -6.22 5.96
C ALA A 207 7.85 -5.72 6.73
N LYS A 208 9.05 -5.73 6.13
CA LYS A 208 10.26 -5.19 6.77
C LYS A 208 10.19 -3.67 6.97
N ILE A 209 9.57 -2.94 6.06
CA ILE A 209 9.35 -1.50 6.21
C ILE A 209 8.37 -1.24 7.36
N GLU A 210 7.26 -1.99 7.43
CA GLU A 210 6.29 -1.92 8.52
C GLU A 210 6.93 -2.25 9.88
N ASP A 211 7.72 -3.31 9.95
CA ASP A 211 8.43 -3.72 11.17
C ASP A 211 9.39 -2.62 11.65
N GLU A 212 10.15 -2.00 10.74
CA GLU A 212 11.07 -0.93 11.11
C GLU A 212 10.33 0.33 11.56
N ILE A 213 9.22 0.70 10.89
CA ILE A 213 8.37 1.82 11.32
C ILE A 213 7.80 1.54 12.71
N ARG A 214 7.15 0.38 12.94
CA ARG A 214 6.58 -0.02 14.22
C ARG A 214 7.63 0.03 15.35
N LYS A 215 8.82 -0.52 15.09
CA LYS A 215 9.94 -0.50 16.03
C LYS A 215 10.32 0.92 16.42
N GLN A 216 10.44 1.85 15.46
CA GLN A 216 10.85 3.22 15.74
C GLN A 216 9.80 4.01 16.54
N ILE A 217 8.52 3.75 16.30
CA ILE A 217 7.42 4.42 17.01
C ILE A 217 7.03 3.72 18.33
N GLY A 218 7.66 2.56 18.64
CA GLY A 218 7.50 1.88 19.91
C GLY A 218 6.34 0.88 19.99
N VAL A 219 5.79 0.46 18.85
CA VAL A 219 4.79 -0.63 18.80
C VAL A 219 5.50 -1.97 18.95
N VAL A 220 5.07 -2.77 19.93
CA VAL A 220 5.61 -4.12 20.18
C VAL A 220 4.45 -5.07 20.38
N PHE A 221 4.35 -6.10 19.56
CA PHE A 221 3.42 -7.21 19.73
C PHE A 221 4.08 -8.36 20.51
N ASN A 222 3.26 -9.26 21.05
CA ASN A 222 3.76 -10.42 21.79
C ASN A 222 4.62 -11.34 20.91
N GLU A 223 4.34 -11.37 19.62
CA GLU A 223 5.00 -12.16 18.58
C GLU A 223 6.35 -11.57 18.13
N ASP A 224 6.66 -10.34 18.53
CA ASP A 224 7.93 -9.66 18.22
C ASP A 224 9.06 -10.05 19.21
N SER A 225 8.77 -10.89 20.23
CA SER A 225 9.69 -11.32 21.32
C SER A 225 10.41 -12.64 21.03
#